data_394f4d37c305b08182dbfab9d488a316
#
_entry.id   394f4d37c305b08182dbfab9d488a316
#
_cell.length_a   1.000
_cell.length_b   1.000
_cell.length_c   1.000
_cell.angle_alpha   90.00
_cell.angle_beta   90.00
_cell.angle_gamma   90.00
#
_symmetry.space_group_name_H-M   'P 1'
#
loop_
_entity.id
_entity.type
_entity.pdbx_description
1 polymer ?
#
loop_
_entity_poly.entity_id
_entity_poly.type
_entity_poly.pdbx_seq_one_letter_code
_entity_poly.pdbx_strand_id
1 'polypeptide(L)'
;MCRVVAVDDEPGLRRLQIELTGLVESLSPGASVAINGTCLTVTSIAGTHVSFDVIRETVDRTNLADVAVGDDVNVERSLRFGDEIGGHVLSGHVADVVTVARIDTGPAERTLWFDVPPAWMVYLFHKGFVALDGASLTIAALDVQAHRVAVSLIPETIERTTLGRVRKGDRVNLEVDAQSQAIVTTVERLLTNPEWRRQAGI
;
A
#
# COMPACT_ATOMS: atom_id res chain seq x y z
N MET A 1 8.99 -9.95 -4.24
CA MET A 1 9.21 -9.84 -2.77
C MET A 1 10.69 -9.86 -2.49
N CYS A 2 11.12 -9.14 -1.44
CA CYS A 2 12.52 -9.02 -1.02
C CYS A 2 12.66 -9.27 0.48
N ARG A 3 13.82 -9.79 0.91
CA ARG A 3 14.08 -10.18 2.29
C ARG A 3 14.58 -9.00 3.10
N VAL A 4 14.02 -8.80 4.29
CA VAL A 4 14.57 -7.88 5.30
C VAL A 4 15.75 -8.55 6.00
N VAL A 5 16.92 -7.94 5.90
CA VAL A 5 18.18 -8.52 6.42
C VAL A 5 18.67 -7.85 7.70
N ALA A 6 18.24 -6.61 7.97
CA ALA A 6 18.49 -5.95 9.24
C ALA A 6 17.37 -4.97 9.59
N VAL A 7 17.10 -4.80 10.87
CA VAL A 7 16.22 -3.80 11.45
C VAL A 7 16.94 -3.18 12.63
N ASP A 8 17.04 -1.87 12.66
CA ASP A 8 17.69 -1.11 13.74
C ASP A 8 16.77 0.02 14.19
N ASP A 9 16.37 0.00 15.46
CA ASP A 9 15.45 0.95 16.05
C ASP A 9 16.21 1.98 16.89
N GLU A 10 16.20 3.24 16.45
CA GLU A 10 16.75 4.40 17.15
C GLU A 10 15.60 5.32 17.65
N PRO A 11 15.83 6.23 18.60
CA PRO A 11 14.80 7.16 19.03
C PRO A 11 14.25 8.02 17.88
N GLY A 12 13.00 7.76 17.48
CA GLY A 12 12.31 8.49 16.40
C GLY A 12 12.63 8.01 14.99
N LEU A 13 13.44 6.97 14.82
CA LEU A 13 13.84 6.44 13.53
C LEU A 13 13.91 4.91 13.57
N ARG A 14 13.40 4.27 12.54
CA ARG A 14 13.58 2.85 12.28
C ARG A 14 14.35 2.67 10.99
N ARG A 15 15.49 2.01 11.02
CA ARG A 15 16.25 1.70 9.81
C ARG A 15 15.97 0.28 9.37
N LEU A 16 15.59 0.14 8.10
CA LEU A 16 15.40 -1.16 7.44
C LEU A 16 16.53 -1.37 6.44
N GLN A 17 17.10 -2.56 6.43
CA GLN A 17 17.97 -3.00 5.35
C GLN A 17 17.34 -4.19 4.63
N ILE A 18 17.21 -4.08 3.32
CA ILE A 18 16.48 -5.04 2.47
C ILE A 18 17.41 -5.52 1.36
N GLU A 19 17.40 -6.82 1.09
CA GLU A 19 18.13 -7.41 -0.01
C GLU A 19 17.34 -7.25 -1.32
N LEU A 20 17.78 -6.35 -2.20
CA LEU A 20 17.14 -6.01 -3.47
C LEU A 20 17.81 -6.72 -4.66
N THR A 21 17.95 -8.04 -4.60
CA THR A 21 18.57 -8.81 -5.69
C THR A 21 17.84 -8.57 -7.02
N GLY A 22 18.60 -8.14 -8.05
CA GLY A 22 18.05 -7.80 -9.38
C GLY A 22 17.36 -6.43 -9.47
N LEU A 23 17.25 -5.67 -8.38
CA LEU A 23 16.58 -4.35 -8.34
C LEU A 23 17.54 -3.18 -8.06
N VAL A 24 18.83 -3.45 -7.82
CA VAL A 24 19.82 -2.41 -7.48
C VAL A 24 20.44 -1.73 -8.71
N GLU A 25 20.31 -2.28 -9.91
CA GLU A 25 20.88 -1.69 -11.12
C GLU A 25 20.35 -0.27 -11.34
N SER A 26 21.25 0.69 -11.51
CA SER A 26 20.92 2.12 -11.64
C SER A 26 20.13 2.70 -10.46
N LEU A 27 20.14 2.06 -9.28
CA LEU A 27 19.62 2.63 -8.05
C LEU A 27 20.72 3.48 -7.41
N SER A 28 20.35 4.60 -6.81
CA SER A 28 21.29 5.50 -6.12
C SER A 28 20.71 5.98 -4.79
N PRO A 29 21.53 6.35 -3.82
CA PRO A 29 21.06 7.09 -2.65
C PRO A 29 20.26 8.32 -3.06
N GLY A 30 19.14 8.57 -2.36
CA GLY A 30 18.15 9.59 -2.71
C GLY A 30 17.04 9.11 -3.65
N ALA A 31 17.14 7.95 -4.28
CA ALA A 31 16.05 7.38 -5.08
C ALA A 31 14.89 6.91 -4.19
N SER A 32 13.67 6.93 -4.75
CA SER A 32 12.50 6.39 -4.07
C SER A 32 12.26 4.92 -4.46
N VAL A 33 11.88 4.13 -3.45
CA VAL A 33 11.46 2.73 -3.59
C VAL A 33 10.26 2.50 -2.68
N ALA A 34 9.21 1.85 -3.18
CA ALA A 34 8.06 1.48 -2.37
C ALA A 34 8.33 0.14 -1.65
N ILE A 35 8.17 0.13 -0.34
CA ILE A 35 8.27 -1.05 0.53
C ILE A 35 6.91 -1.29 1.17
N ASN A 36 6.29 -2.44 0.88
CA ASN A 36 4.87 -2.68 1.21
C ASN A 36 3.98 -1.48 0.85
N GLY A 37 4.22 -0.87 -0.33
CA GLY A 37 3.49 0.31 -0.79
C GLY A 37 3.87 1.63 -0.11
N THR A 38 4.81 1.63 0.83
CA THR A 38 5.30 2.86 1.47
C THR A 38 6.47 3.42 0.70
N CYS A 39 6.35 4.64 0.17
CA CYS A 39 7.45 5.32 -0.52
C CYS A 39 8.56 5.68 0.48
N LEU A 40 9.71 5.05 0.34
CA LEU A 40 10.91 5.29 1.16
C LEU A 40 12.07 5.78 0.30
N THR A 41 12.94 6.56 0.92
CA THR A 41 14.16 7.07 0.27
C THR A 41 15.33 6.13 0.58
N VAL A 42 16.06 5.72 -0.45
CA VAL A 42 17.33 4.98 -0.31
C VAL A 42 18.36 5.85 0.41
N THR A 43 18.89 5.36 1.52
CA THR A 43 19.93 6.07 2.29
C THR A 43 21.33 5.56 1.96
N SER A 44 21.49 4.24 1.76
CA SER A 44 22.76 3.64 1.36
C SER A 44 22.58 2.35 0.59
N ILE A 45 23.59 1.97 -0.19
CA ILE A 45 23.62 0.74 -0.98
C ILE A 45 24.97 0.04 -0.73
N ALA A 46 24.92 -1.23 -0.35
CA ALA A 46 26.09 -2.09 -0.14
C ALA A 46 25.87 -3.44 -0.86
N GLY A 47 26.33 -3.54 -2.11
CA GLY A 47 26.02 -4.68 -2.97
C GLY A 47 24.54 -4.75 -3.28
N THR A 48 23.87 -5.85 -2.89
CA THR A 48 22.41 -6.02 -3.03
C THR A 48 21.63 -5.48 -1.83
N HIS A 49 22.30 -5.10 -0.74
CA HIS A 49 21.66 -4.60 0.47
C HIS A 49 21.42 -3.10 0.37
N VAL A 50 20.18 -2.69 0.49
CA VAL A 50 19.74 -1.29 0.42
C VAL A 50 19.12 -0.88 1.74
N SER A 51 19.54 0.26 2.28
CA SER A 51 19.04 0.79 3.55
C SER A 51 18.03 1.91 3.32
N PHE A 52 17.05 1.95 4.22
CA PHE A 52 15.97 2.94 4.25
C PHE A 52 15.77 3.42 5.68
N ASP A 53 15.62 4.72 5.85
CA ASP A 53 15.25 5.33 7.13
C ASP A 53 13.75 5.60 7.16
N VAL A 54 13.07 5.04 8.16
CA VAL A 54 11.62 5.16 8.35
C VAL A 54 11.39 6.04 9.58
N ILE A 55 10.88 7.24 9.36
CA ILE A 55 10.60 8.20 10.44
C ILE A 55 9.40 7.75 11.28
N ARG A 56 9.29 8.25 12.50
CA ARG A 56 8.26 7.88 13.47
C ARG A 56 6.84 7.96 12.89
N GLU A 57 6.51 9.02 12.15
CA GLU A 57 5.18 9.17 11.55
C GLU A 57 4.87 8.02 10.59
N THR A 58 5.84 7.60 9.77
CA THR A 58 5.67 6.49 8.83
C THR A 58 5.56 5.15 9.58
N VAL A 59 6.36 4.94 10.62
CA VAL A 59 6.26 3.75 11.48
C VAL A 59 4.87 3.66 12.11
N ASP A 60 4.33 4.76 12.63
CA ASP A 60 3.03 4.77 13.31
C ASP A 60 1.84 4.56 12.34
N ARG A 61 2.01 4.83 11.04
CA ARG A 61 0.94 4.78 10.03
C ARG A 61 1.01 3.58 9.09
N THR A 62 2.02 2.75 9.19
CA THR A 62 2.24 1.64 8.25
C THR A 62 2.52 0.34 8.99
N ASN A 63 2.38 -0.78 8.26
CA ASN A 63 2.78 -2.09 8.79
C ASN A 63 4.30 -2.27 8.86
N LEU A 64 5.09 -1.28 8.44
CA LEU A 64 6.54 -1.32 8.60
C LEU A 64 6.96 -1.31 10.09
N ALA A 65 6.05 -0.93 11.00
CA ALA A 65 6.24 -1.09 12.44
C ALA A 65 6.44 -2.54 12.87
N ASP A 66 5.78 -3.48 12.18
CA ASP A 66 5.73 -4.90 12.54
C ASP A 66 6.82 -5.73 11.84
N VAL A 67 7.47 -5.15 10.83
CA VAL A 67 8.48 -5.84 10.01
C VAL A 67 9.70 -6.21 10.84
N ALA A 68 10.14 -7.45 10.75
CA ALA A 68 11.29 -8.00 11.44
C ALA A 68 12.34 -8.58 10.48
N VAL A 69 13.54 -8.83 10.97
CA VAL A 69 14.59 -9.54 10.22
C VAL A 69 14.10 -10.93 9.82
N GLY A 70 14.24 -11.25 8.55
CA GLY A 70 13.76 -12.50 7.97
C GLY A 70 12.37 -12.44 7.35
N ASP A 71 11.65 -11.33 7.49
CA ASP A 71 10.37 -11.14 6.80
C ASP A 71 10.59 -10.85 5.30
N ASP A 72 9.62 -11.22 4.49
CA ASP A 72 9.52 -10.79 3.10
C ASP A 72 8.63 -9.56 3.01
N VAL A 73 9.03 -8.58 2.19
CA VAL A 73 8.27 -7.37 1.88
C VAL A 73 8.06 -7.22 0.38
N ASN A 74 6.95 -6.62 -0.03
CA ASN A 74 6.76 -6.20 -1.40
C ASN A 74 7.68 -5.03 -1.70
N VAL A 75 8.33 -5.06 -2.86
CA VAL A 75 9.22 -3.98 -3.29
C VAL A 75 8.89 -3.60 -4.72
N GLU A 76 8.74 -2.30 -4.94
CA GLU A 76 8.54 -1.72 -6.26
C GLU A 76 9.42 -0.49 -6.44
N ARG A 77 10.10 -0.39 -7.57
CA ARG A 77 10.88 0.80 -7.94
C ARG A 77 9.98 1.86 -8.53
N SER A 78 10.41 3.11 -8.40
CA SER A 78 9.70 4.23 -9.02
C SER A 78 9.50 4.02 -10.52
N LEU A 79 8.29 4.30 -10.99
CA LEU A 79 7.90 4.28 -12.39
C LEU A 79 8.76 5.26 -13.20
N ARG A 80 9.16 4.87 -14.40
CA ARG A 80 9.91 5.71 -15.34
C ARG A 80 9.01 6.12 -16.51
N PHE A 81 9.37 7.20 -17.16
CA PHE A 81 8.72 7.57 -18.42
C PHE A 81 8.92 6.49 -19.47
N GLY A 82 7.81 5.98 -20.02
CA GLY A 82 7.81 4.90 -21.02
C GLY A 82 7.57 3.50 -20.44
N ASP A 83 7.52 3.35 -19.12
CA ASP A 83 7.13 2.07 -18.50
C ASP A 83 5.64 1.79 -18.74
N GLU A 84 5.28 0.51 -18.82
CA GLU A 84 3.88 0.08 -18.88
C GLU A 84 3.23 0.21 -17.49
N ILE A 85 2.04 0.81 -17.45
CA ILE A 85 1.26 0.95 -16.21
C ILE A 85 0.23 -0.18 -16.13
N GLY A 86 0.46 -1.14 -15.23
CA GLY A 86 -0.51 -2.17 -14.89
C GLY A 86 -1.38 -1.76 -13.70
N GLY A 87 -2.71 -1.77 -13.86
CA GLY A 87 -3.62 -1.34 -12.79
C GLY A 87 -3.77 0.17 -12.72
N HIS A 88 -3.44 0.81 -11.57
CA HIS A 88 -3.49 2.26 -11.40
C HIS A 88 -2.15 2.81 -10.89
N VAL A 89 -1.94 4.11 -11.02
CA VAL A 89 -0.71 4.77 -10.55
C VAL A 89 -0.74 4.87 -9.03
N LEU A 90 0.27 4.31 -8.39
CA LEU A 90 0.48 4.38 -6.95
C LEU A 90 1.47 5.48 -6.61
N SER A 91 1.20 6.21 -5.53
CA SER A 91 2.06 7.28 -5.03
C SER A 91 3.02 6.80 -3.94
N GLY A 92 2.71 5.66 -3.32
CA GLY A 92 3.39 5.16 -2.13
C GLY A 92 2.99 5.91 -0.86
N HIS A 93 1.84 6.59 -0.87
CA HIS A 93 1.30 7.30 0.27
C HIS A 93 0.23 6.44 0.97
N VAL A 94 0.67 5.64 1.91
CA VAL A 94 -0.20 4.81 2.73
C VAL A 94 -1.20 5.68 3.49
N ALA A 95 -2.48 5.42 3.28
CA ALA A 95 -3.57 6.14 3.94
C ALA A 95 -3.79 5.63 5.38
N ASP A 96 -3.74 4.30 5.56
CA ASP A 96 -3.94 3.64 6.84
C ASP A 96 -3.48 2.17 6.77
N VAL A 97 -3.58 1.47 7.88
CA VAL A 97 -3.38 0.02 7.97
C VAL A 97 -4.73 -0.65 8.17
N VAL A 98 -5.02 -1.63 7.32
CA VAL A 98 -6.22 -2.47 7.41
C VAL A 98 -5.88 -3.86 7.91
N THR A 99 -6.87 -4.55 8.48
CA THR A 99 -6.66 -5.90 9.05
C THR A 99 -7.38 -6.94 8.21
N VAL A 100 -6.73 -8.07 7.95
CA VAL A 100 -7.34 -9.21 7.26
C VAL A 100 -8.44 -9.80 8.15
N ALA A 101 -9.71 -9.57 7.79
CA ALA A 101 -10.89 -10.03 8.54
C ALA A 101 -11.25 -11.49 8.24
N ARG A 102 -11.18 -11.87 6.96
CA ARG A 102 -11.54 -13.19 6.46
C ARG A 102 -10.79 -13.53 5.19
N ILE A 103 -10.56 -14.81 4.98
CA ILE A 103 -9.94 -15.35 3.78
C ILE A 103 -10.84 -16.47 3.25
N ASP A 104 -11.30 -16.33 2.01
CA ASP A 104 -12.03 -17.37 1.30
C ASP A 104 -11.10 -17.96 0.23
N THR A 105 -10.90 -19.27 0.24
CA THR A 105 -10.00 -19.97 -0.70
C THR A 105 -10.83 -20.83 -1.64
N GLY A 106 -10.76 -20.52 -2.92
CA GLY A 106 -11.31 -21.33 -4.01
C GLY A 106 -10.24 -22.16 -4.73
N PRO A 107 -10.61 -22.93 -5.75
CA PRO A 107 -9.66 -23.79 -6.50
C PRO A 107 -8.56 -23.02 -7.25
N ALA A 108 -8.86 -21.80 -7.72
CA ALA A 108 -7.94 -20.97 -8.53
C ALA A 108 -7.88 -19.50 -8.06
N GLU A 109 -8.48 -19.19 -6.94
CA GLU A 109 -8.55 -17.82 -6.42
C GLU A 109 -8.47 -17.82 -4.90
N ARG A 110 -8.04 -16.69 -4.36
CA ARG A 110 -8.01 -16.40 -2.93
C ARG A 110 -8.62 -15.03 -2.73
N THR A 111 -9.76 -14.95 -2.05
CA THR A 111 -10.43 -13.68 -1.74
C THR A 111 -10.08 -13.27 -0.33
N LEU A 112 -9.50 -12.08 -0.21
CA LEU A 112 -9.15 -11.46 1.07
C LEU A 112 -10.17 -10.39 1.41
N TRP A 113 -10.72 -10.45 2.61
CA TRP A 113 -11.58 -9.43 3.18
C TRP A 113 -10.81 -8.65 4.23
N PHE A 114 -10.93 -7.34 4.19
CA PHE A 114 -10.24 -6.43 5.11
C PHE A 114 -11.25 -5.61 5.90
N ASP A 115 -11.03 -5.48 7.21
CA ASP A 115 -11.69 -4.47 8.03
C ASP A 115 -11.02 -3.12 7.74
N VAL A 116 -11.81 -2.14 7.26
CA VAL A 116 -11.33 -0.83 6.82
C VAL A 116 -11.87 0.24 7.77
N PRO A 117 -11.06 1.19 8.26
CA PRO A 117 -11.56 2.30 9.04
C PRO A 117 -12.65 3.08 8.27
N PRO A 118 -13.77 3.47 8.92
CA PRO A 118 -14.91 4.08 8.25
C PRO A 118 -14.56 5.30 7.40
N ALA A 119 -13.57 6.09 7.81
CA ALA A 119 -13.12 7.29 7.11
C ALA A 119 -12.62 7.01 5.68
N TRP A 120 -12.12 5.80 5.41
CA TRP A 120 -11.59 5.46 4.09
C TRP A 120 -12.63 4.79 3.19
N MET A 121 -13.75 4.30 3.73
CA MET A 121 -14.78 3.60 2.96
C MET A 121 -15.40 4.47 1.85
N VAL A 122 -15.44 5.78 2.03
CA VAL A 122 -16.01 6.74 1.06
C VAL A 122 -15.22 6.79 -0.26
N TYR A 123 -13.95 6.40 -0.23
CA TYR A 123 -13.08 6.37 -1.41
C TYR A 123 -13.07 5.01 -2.12
N LEU A 124 -13.72 4.00 -1.55
CA LEU A 124 -13.69 2.63 -2.03
C LEU A 124 -15.04 2.24 -2.62
N PHE A 125 -15.06 1.71 -3.84
CA PHE A 125 -16.29 1.30 -4.54
C PHE A 125 -16.08 0.04 -5.37
N HIS A 126 -17.17 -0.68 -5.62
CA HIS A 126 -17.10 -1.93 -6.39
C HIS A 126 -16.51 -1.69 -7.79
N LYS A 127 -15.55 -2.53 -8.18
CA LYS A 127 -14.73 -2.40 -9.40
C LYS A 127 -13.80 -1.18 -9.46
N GLY A 128 -13.71 -0.38 -8.38
CA GLY A 128 -12.65 0.61 -8.23
C GLY A 128 -11.31 -0.03 -7.89
N PHE A 129 -10.27 0.80 -7.87
CA PHE A 129 -8.93 0.38 -7.49
C PHE A 129 -8.67 0.59 -6.01
N VAL A 130 -7.79 -0.23 -5.47
CA VAL A 130 -7.18 -0.09 -4.15
C VAL A 130 -5.77 -0.66 -4.20
N ALA A 131 -4.82 -0.07 -3.50
CA ALA A 131 -3.53 -0.70 -3.29
C ALA A 131 -3.43 -1.29 -1.88
N LEU A 132 -2.97 -2.53 -1.81
CA LEU A 132 -2.73 -3.27 -0.58
C LEU A 132 -1.29 -3.75 -0.57
N ASP A 133 -0.50 -3.30 0.42
CA ASP A 133 0.95 -3.50 0.47
C ASP A 133 1.65 -3.20 -0.88
N GLY A 134 1.20 -2.14 -1.58
CA GLY A 134 1.73 -1.70 -2.87
C GLY A 134 1.24 -2.49 -4.08
N ALA A 135 0.41 -3.50 -3.91
CA ALA A 135 -0.20 -4.20 -5.03
C ALA A 135 -1.50 -3.50 -5.48
N SER A 136 -1.55 -3.04 -6.74
CA SER A 136 -2.77 -2.51 -7.36
C SER A 136 -3.78 -3.62 -7.57
N LEU A 137 -4.96 -3.49 -6.97
CA LEU A 137 -6.00 -4.51 -6.98
C LEU A 137 -7.36 -3.91 -7.30
N THR A 138 -8.23 -4.73 -7.90
CA THR A 138 -9.64 -4.37 -8.14
C THR A 138 -10.48 -4.79 -6.95
N ILE A 139 -11.33 -3.90 -6.46
CA ILE A 139 -12.31 -4.20 -5.41
C ILE A 139 -13.38 -5.14 -5.97
N ALA A 140 -13.42 -6.37 -5.46
CA ALA A 140 -14.34 -7.41 -5.87
C ALA A 140 -15.69 -7.30 -5.18
N ALA A 141 -15.73 -6.88 -3.92
CA ALA A 141 -16.94 -6.69 -3.14
C ALA A 141 -16.73 -5.67 -2.01
N LEU A 142 -17.85 -5.09 -1.56
CA LEU A 142 -17.91 -4.21 -0.38
C LEU A 142 -19.05 -4.65 0.53
N ASP A 143 -18.79 -4.64 1.82
CA ASP A 143 -19.81 -4.63 2.86
C ASP A 143 -19.72 -3.28 3.59
N VAL A 144 -20.57 -2.35 3.18
CA VAL A 144 -20.58 -0.97 3.70
C VAL A 144 -20.98 -0.94 5.19
N GLN A 145 -21.88 -1.85 5.60
CA GLN A 145 -22.37 -1.89 6.99
C GLN A 145 -21.30 -2.42 7.94
N ALA A 146 -20.56 -3.43 7.48
CA ALA A 146 -19.45 -3.99 8.25
C ALA A 146 -18.12 -3.25 8.04
N HIS A 147 -18.06 -2.23 7.21
CA HIS A 147 -16.86 -1.51 6.78
C HIS A 147 -15.78 -2.47 6.25
N ARG A 148 -16.17 -3.34 5.31
CA ARG A 148 -15.27 -4.34 4.74
C ARG A 148 -15.14 -4.21 3.24
N VAL A 149 -13.95 -4.50 2.77
CA VAL A 149 -13.61 -4.56 1.34
C VAL A 149 -13.00 -5.91 1.03
N ALA A 150 -13.37 -6.47 -0.12
CA ALA A 150 -12.80 -7.72 -0.62
C ALA A 150 -12.03 -7.50 -1.92
N VAL A 151 -10.90 -8.19 -2.05
CA VAL A 151 -10.14 -8.33 -3.29
C VAL A 151 -9.93 -9.81 -3.58
N SER A 152 -10.00 -10.19 -4.87
CA SER A 152 -9.71 -11.57 -5.30
C SER A 152 -8.33 -11.61 -5.95
N LEU A 153 -7.45 -12.44 -5.41
CA LEU A 153 -6.09 -12.61 -5.89
C LEU A 153 -6.05 -13.73 -6.94
N ILE A 154 -5.45 -13.42 -8.08
CA ILE A 154 -5.10 -14.43 -9.10
C ILE A 154 -3.80 -15.14 -8.72
N PRO A 155 -3.49 -16.33 -9.28
CA PRO A 155 -2.28 -17.09 -8.93
C PRO A 155 -0.99 -16.27 -8.99
N GLU A 156 -0.82 -15.44 -10.01
CA GLU A 156 0.35 -14.56 -10.18
C GLU A 156 0.52 -13.60 -8.99
N THR A 157 -0.56 -12.96 -8.53
CA THR A 157 -0.53 -12.07 -7.35
C THR A 157 -0.21 -12.83 -6.07
N ILE A 158 -0.77 -14.04 -5.92
CA ILE A 158 -0.50 -14.91 -4.77
C ILE A 158 0.98 -15.28 -4.69
N GLU A 159 1.61 -15.57 -5.83
CA GLU A 159 3.00 -15.98 -5.89
C GLU A 159 3.97 -14.80 -5.71
N ARG A 160 3.67 -13.64 -6.34
CA ARG A 160 4.59 -12.50 -6.41
C ARG A 160 4.51 -11.54 -5.23
N THR A 161 3.47 -11.60 -4.41
CA THR A 161 3.26 -10.66 -3.32
C THR A 161 3.14 -11.35 -1.97
N THR A 162 3.39 -10.58 -0.90
CA THR A 162 3.16 -11.01 0.49
C THR A 162 1.70 -11.35 0.76
N LEU A 163 0.76 -10.80 -0.01
CA LEU A 163 -0.69 -11.04 0.13
C LEU A 163 -1.08 -12.51 -0.06
N GLY A 164 -0.28 -13.27 -0.81
CA GLY A 164 -0.46 -14.72 -0.93
C GLY A 164 -0.27 -15.49 0.38
N ARG A 165 0.40 -14.90 1.37
CA ARG A 165 0.80 -15.56 2.64
C ARG A 165 0.13 -15.00 3.87
N VAL A 166 -0.64 -13.90 3.74
CA VAL A 166 -1.32 -13.26 4.87
C VAL A 166 -2.32 -14.21 5.52
N ARG A 167 -2.53 -14.01 6.82
CA ARG A 167 -3.47 -14.73 7.67
C ARG A 167 -4.51 -13.78 8.23
N LYS A 168 -5.62 -14.32 8.72
CA LYS A 168 -6.59 -13.51 9.46
C LYS A 168 -5.91 -12.84 10.67
N GLY A 169 -6.12 -11.54 10.79
CA GLY A 169 -5.52 -10.70 11.82
C GLY A 169 -4.25 -9.97 11.38
N ASP A 170 -3.64 -10.34 10.24
CA ASP A 170 -2.45 -9.65 9.72
C ASP A 170 -2.82 -8.22 9.28
N ARG A 171 -1.85 -7.32 9.44
CA ARG A 171 -1.95 -5.91 9.08
C ARG A 171 -1.38 -5.67 7.69
N VAL A 172 -2.11 -4.91 6.88
CA VAL A 172 -1.77 -4.61 5.48
C VAL A 172 -1.91 -3.11 5.24
N ASN A 173 -0.96 -2.51 4.57
CA ASN A 173 -1.02 -1.09 4.21
C ASN A 173 -2.10 -0.86 3.15
N LEU A 174 -2.92 0.15 3.36
CA LEU A 174 -3.96 0.61 2.44
C LEU A 174 -3.51 1.92 1.78
N GLU A 175 -3.52 1.97 0.47
CA GLU A 175 -3.50 3.23 -0.29
C GLU A 175 -4.78 3.32 -1.13
N VAL A 176 -5.51 4.44 -1.00
CA VAL A 176 -6.70 4.70 -1.81
C VAL A 176 -6.28 5.35 -3.14
N ASP A 177 -7.03 5.09 -4.20
CA ASP A 177 -6.77 5.72 -5.50
C ASP A 177 -6.85 7.25 -5.39
N ALA A 178 -5.74 7.91 -5.74
CA ALA A 178 -5.60 9.36 -5.61
C ALA A 178 -6.62 10.16 -6.44
N GLN A 179 -7.06 9.62 -7.59
CA GLN A 179 -8.08 10.26 -8.41
C GLN A 179 -9.44 10.19 -7.72
N SER A 180 -9.82 9.02 -7.21
CA SER A 180 -11.04 8.83 -6.42
C SER A 180 -11.04 9.72 -5.19
N GLN A 181 -9.92 9.79 -4.47
CA GLN A 181 -9.78 10.65 -3.30
C GLN A 181 -9.95 12.14 -3.65
N ALA A 182 -9.31 12.60 -4.72
CA ALA A 182 -9.41 13.99 -5.16
C ALA A 182 -10.86 14.36 -5.56
N ILE A 183 -11.55 13.47 -6.28
CA ILE A 183 -12.93 13.68 -6.70
C ILE A 183 -13.87 13.74 -5.49
N VAL A 184 -13.84 12.72 -4.64
CA VAL A 184 -14.73 12.64 -3.47
C VAL A 184 -14.48 13.81 -2.53
N THR A 185 -13.23 14.12 -2.19
CA THR A 185 -12.89 15.24 -1.30
C THR A 185 -13.33 16.58 -1.90
N THR A 186 -13.21 16.77 -3.21
CA THR A 186 -13.67 18.00 -3.88
C THR A 186 -15.19 18.13 -3.81
N VAL A 187 -15.92 17.05 -4.04
CA VAL A 187 -17.40 17.04 -3.94
C VAL A 187 -17.84 17.31 -2.50
N GLU A 188 -17.22 16.67 -1.51
CA GLU A 188 -17.54 16.92 -0.10
C GLU A 188 -17.31 18.38 0.30
N ARG A 189 -16.17 18.95 -0.12
CA ARG A 189 -15.88 20.38 0.13
C ARG A 189 -16.90 21.30 -0.54
N LEU A 190 -17.31 20.97 -1.78
CA LEU A 190 -18.34 21.72 -2.50
C LEU A 190 -19.67 21.69 -1.76
N LEU A 191 -20.10 20.51 -1.30
CA LEU A 191 -21.38 20.30 -0.63
C LEU A 191 -21.41 20.91 0.79
N THR A 192 -20.29 20.96 1.47
CA THR A 192 -20.20 21.47 2.85
C THR A 192 -19.89 22.96 2.94
N ASN A 193 -19.33 23.58 1.89
CA ASN A 193 -19.00 25.02 1.87
C ASN A 193 -20.12 25.85 1.20
N PRO A 194 -20.84 26.73 1.95
CA PRO A 194 -21.93 27.52 1.40
C PRO A 194 -21.52 28.48 0.29
N GLU A 195 -20.29 28.96 0.31
CA GLU A 195 -19.77 29.86 -0.71
C GLU A 195 -19.50 29.14 -2.02
N TRP A 196 -18.88 27.96 -1.96
CA TRP A 196 -18.63 27.13 -3.12
C TRP A 196 -19.93 26.62 -3.76
N ARG A 197 -20.94 26.26 -2.93
CA ARG A 197 -22.27 25.89 -3.41
C ARG A 197 -22.90 27.01 -4.22
N ARG A 198 -22.89 28.26 -3.70
CA ARG A 198 -23.41 29.45 -4.43
C ARG A 198 -22.67 29.67 -5.74
N GLN A 199 -21.33 29.54 -5.76
CA GLN A 199 -20.54 29.70 -6.99
C GLN A 199 -20.83 28.61 -8.02
N ALA A 200 -21.10 27.39 -7.57
CA ALA A 200 -21.45 26.25 -8.42
C ALA A 200 -22.91 26.23 -8.86
N GLY A 201 -23.76 27.12 -8.32
CA GLY A 201 -25.18 27.19 -8.65
C GLY A 201 -26.05 26.09 -8.04
N ILE A 202 -25.61 25.46 -6.92
CA ILE A 202 -26.29 24.35 -6.22
C ILE A 202 -26.58 24.69 -4.75
#